data_be76fc2e4c9f57dfa9a1f9ea2f0bba2e
#
_entry.id   be76fc2e4c9f57dfa9a1f9ea2f0bba2e
#
_cell.length_a   1.000
_cell.length_b   1.000
_cell.length_c   1.000
_cell.angle_alpha   90.00
_cell.angle_beta   90.00
_cell.angle_gamma   90.00
#
_symmetry.space_group_name_H-M   'P 1'
#
loop_
_entity.id
_entity.type
_entity.pdbx_description
1 polymer ?
#
loop_
_entity_poly.entity_id
_entity_poly.type
_entity_poly.pdbx_seq_one_letter_code
_entity_poly.pdbx_strand_id
1 'polypeptide(L)'
;MCEVNHHLLKIVNDMGLDLIFTDMDRSGIYFADEKVIFLSDKLLENNSDFEISHELGHCIKKHEELSAYYNATDFSRRKLEFEANRIAIEILLFIWSNEYDFEREQLNAVKFMEYYNIPWNLESCVRESMLNYG
;
A
#
# COMPACT_ATOMS: atom_id res chain seq x y z
N MET A 1 18.88 3.53 -5.61
CA MET A 1 17.62 4.14 -5.14
C MET A 1 16.50 3.73 -6.08
N CYS A 2 15.43 3.17 -5.54
CA CYS A 2 14.28 2.76 -6.35
C CYS A 2 13.34 3.95 -6.56
N GLU A 3 12.87 4.09 -7.80
CA GLU A 3 11.88 5.11 -8.11
C GLU A 3 10.48 4.58 -7.79
N VAL A 4 9.57 5.50 -7.46
CA VAL A 4 8.17 5.15 -7.28
C VAL A 4 7.56 4.80 -8.64
N ASN A 5 6.76 3.75 -8.68
CA ASN A 5 6.08 3.33 -9.91
C ASN A 5 5.23 4.47 -10.46
N HIS A 6 5.33 4.71 -11.78
CA HIS A 6 4.62 5.85 -12.40
C HIS A 6 3.10 5.69 -12.41
N HIS A 7 2.58 4.47 -12.47
CA HIS A 7 1.13 4.24 -12.35
C HIS A 7 0.64 4.60 -10.95
N LEU A 8 1.46 4.26 -9.94
CA LEU A 8 1.15 4.60 -8.55
C LEU A 8 1.19 6.11 -8.33
N LEU A 9 2.19 6.79 -8.91
CA LEU A 9 2.26 8.26 -8.84
C LEU A 9 1.04 8.90 -9.48
N LYS A 10 0.54 8.33 -10.58
CA LYS A 10 -0.67 8.85 -11.21
C LYS A 10 -1.87 8.74 -10.29
N ILE A 11 -2.02 7.62 -9.59
CA ILE A 11 -3.12 7.44 -8.62
C ILE A 11 -3.01 8.50 -7.52
N VAL A 12 -1.82 8.69 -6.97
CA VAL A 12 -1.55 9.68 -5.92
C VAL A 12 -1.94 11.08 -6.41
N ASN A 13 -1.49 11.45 -7.60
CA ASN A 13 -1.77 12.77 -8.19
C ASN A 13 -3.26 12.95 -8.46
N ASP A 14 -3.93 11.92 -9.00
CA ASP A 14 -5.36 11.99 -9.29
C ASP A 14 -6.19 12.16 -8.02
N MET A 15 -5.69 11.67 -6.89
CA MET A 15 -6.35 11.84 -5.58
C MET A 15 -5.99 13.17 -4.91
N GLY A 16 -5.16 13.99 -5.55
CA GLY A 16 -4.75 15.28 -5.00
C GLY A 16 -3.80 15.19 -3.82
N LEU A 17 -3.03 14.11 -3.74
CA LEU A 17 -2.11 13.86 -2.63
C LEU A 17 -0.68 14.19 -3.03
N ASP A 18 0.11 14.63 -2.05
CA ASP A 18 1.55 14.82 -2.20
C ASP A 18 2.30 13.72 -1.45
N LEU A 19 3.42 13.27 -2.02
CA LEU A 19 4.34 12.35 -1.36
C LEU A 19 5.59 13.11 -0.92
N ILE A 20 5.94 12.98 0.35
CA ILE A 20 7.13 13.62 0.89
C ILE A 20 7.96 12.57 1.63
N PHE A 21 9.20 12.35 1.16
CA PHE A 21 10.15 11.48 1.83
C PHE A 21 10.97 12.32 2.80
N THR A 22 11.05 11.87 4.04
CA THR A 22 11.74 12.62 5.09
C THR A 22 12.33 11.66 6.13
N ASP A 23 13.21 12.18 6.97
CA ASP A 23 13.80 11.40 8.07
C ASP A 23 12.73 11.23 9.16
N MET A 24 12.29 9.99 9.34
CA MET A 24 11.28 9.66 10.34
C MET A 24 11.42 8.20 10.75
N ASP A 25 10.98 7.88 11.97
CA ASP A 25 11.09 6.52 12.51
C ASP A 25 10.05 5.58 11.93
N ARG A 26 8.85 6.07 11.67
CA ARG A 26 7.79 5.27 11.04
C ARG A 26 8.05 5.15 9.54
N SER A 27 7.58 4.04 8.94
CA SER A 27 7.73 3.88 7.49
C SER A 27 6.86 4.85 6.70
N GLY A 28 5.66 5.17 7.19
CA GLY A 28 4.80 6.13 6.52
C GLY A 28 3.68 6.61 7.41
N ILE A 29 3.08 7.74 7.05
CA ILE A 29 1.90 8.27 7.71
C ILE A 29 1.13 9.18 6.75
N TYR A 30 -0.20 9.07 6.75
CA TYR A 30 -1.08 9.89 5.95
C TYR A 30 -1.71 10.98 6.81
N PHE A 31 -1.55 12.24 6.37
CA PHE A 31 -2.21 13.40 6.97
C PHE A 31 -3.33 13.87 6.06
N ALA A 32 -4.57 13.58 6.48
CA ALA A 32 -5.77 13.85 5.67
C ALA A 32 -5.98 15.33 5.40
N ASP A 33 -5.80 16.17 6.42
CA ASP A 33 -6.09 17.61 6.32
C ASP A 33 -5.17 18.30 5.32
N GLU A 34 -3.90 17.93 5.32
CA GLU A 34 -2.89 18.50 4.43
C GLU A 34 -2.83 17.76 3.09
N LYS A 35 -3.49 16.61 2.97
CA LYS A 35 -3.46 15.75 1.80
C LYS A 35 -2.03 15.36 1.43
N VAL A 36 -1.29 14.89 2.43
CA VAL A 36 0.13 14.51 2.29
C VAL A 36 0.35 13.13 2.87
N ILE A 37 1.13 12.33 2.16
CA ILE A 37 1.68 11.08 2.68
C ILE A 37 3.16 11.32 2.93
N PHE A 38 3.57 11.23 4.21
CA PHE A 38 4.98 11.27 4.58
C PHE A 38 5.51 9.85 4.64
N LEU A 39 6.71 9.66 4.11
CA LEU A 39 7.37 8.35 4.05
C LEU A 39 8.80 8.50 4.55
N SER A 40 9.29 7.44 5.21
CA SER A 40 10.69 7.43 5.63
C SER A 40 11.60 7.43 4.39
N ASP A 41 12.62 8.28 4.40
CA ASP A 41 13.59 8.33 3.33
C ASP A 41 14.41 7.05 3.22
N LYS A 42 14.42 6.22 4.25
CA LYS A 42 15.03 4.89 4.23
C LYS A 42 14.38 3.97 3.20
N LEU A 43 13.12 4.22 2.86
CA LEU A 43 12.40 3.44 1.85
C LEU A 43 12.94 3.70 0.43
N LEU A 44 13.67 4.79 0.22
CA LEU A 44 14.23 5.11 -1.09
C LEU A 44 15.30 4.11 -1.54
N GLU A 45 15.86 3.35 -0.61
CA GLU A 45 16.85 2.31 -0.93
C GLU A 45 16.21 1.00 -1.38
N ASN A 46 14.92 0.86 -1.16
CA ASN A 46 14.13 -0.32 -1.50
C ASN A 46 12.91 0.09 -2.31
N ASN A 47 12.07 -0.90 -2.65
CA ASN A 47 10.80 -0.61 -3.32
C ASN A 47 9.83 -0.07 -2.28
N SER A 48 9.40 1.18 -2.42
CA SER A 48 8.49 1.86 -1.50
C SER A 48 7.02 1.75 -1.92
N ASP A 49 6.74 1.08 -3.02
CA ASP A 49 5.38 1.05 -3.60
C ASP A 49 4.36 0.45 -2.64
N PHE A 50 4.73 -0.58 -1.87
CA PHE A 50 3.81 -1.18 -0.90
C PHE A 50 3.44 -0.18 0.20
N GLU A 51 4.42 0.53 0.76
CA GLU A 51 4.14 1.51 1.82
C GLU A 51 3.26 2.65 1.33
N ILE A 52 3.51 3.15 0.12
CA ILE A 52 2.67 4.18 -0.49
C ILE A 52 1.25 3.66 -0.67
N SER A 53 1.11 2.45 -1.21
CA SER A 53 -0.20 1.83 -1.45
C SER A 53 -0.94 1.57 -0.14
N HIS A 54 -0.23 1.21 0.93
CA HIS A 54 -0.81 1.04 2.26
C HIS A 54 -1.43 2.35 2.77
N GLU A 55 -0.70 3.47 2.64
CA GLU A 55 -1.23 4.77 3.06
C GLU A 55 -2.39 5.20 2.17
N LEU A 56 -2.34 4.88 0.87
CA LEU A 56 -3.49 5.08 -0.02
C LEU A 56 -4.69 4.26 0.44
N GLY A 57 -4.47 3.06 0.96
CA GLY A 57 -5.54 2.22 1.50
C GLY A 57 -6.27 2.91 2.65
N HIS A 58 -5.54 3.53 3.57
CA HIS A 58 -6.14 4.32 4.64
C HIS A 58 -6.97 5.48 4.09
N CYS A 59 -6.44 6.17 3.08
CA CYS A 59 -7.13 7.28 2.45
C CYS A 59 -8.41 6.83 1.76
N ILE A 60 -8.34 5.77 0.96
CA ILE A 60 -9.48 5.24 0.20
C ILE A 60 -10.60 4.80 1.13
N LYS A 61 -10.27 4.19 2.26
CA LYS A 61 -11.25 3.74 3.26
C LYS A 61 -11.66 4.84 4.22
N LYS A 62 -11.08 6.05 4.09
CA LYS A 62 -11.37 7.19 4.95
C LYS A 62 -11.15 6.87 6.43
N HIS A 63 -10.06 6.20 6.73
CA HIS A 63 -9.74 5.79 8.10
C HIS A 63 -9.52 6.99 9.02
N GLU A 64 -9.20 8.16 8.47
CA GLU A 64 -9.08 9.40 9.24
C GLU A 64 -10.40 9.78 9.95
N GLU A 65 -11.54 9.39 9.37
CA GLU A 65 -12.85 9.60 9.99
C GLU A 65 -13.14 8.59 11.08
N LEU A 66 -12.29 7.57 11.21
CA LEU A 66 -12.43 6.48 12.16
C LEU A 66 -11.35 6.50 13.23
N SER A 67 -10.75 7.66 13.51
CA SER A 67 -9.64 7.74 14.46
C SER A 67 -10.04 7.27 15.86
N ALA A 68 -11.24 7.58 16.32
CA ALA A 68 -11.73 7.11 17.61
C ALA A 68 -11.84 5.58 17.64
N TYR A 69 -12.33 4.98 16.55
CA TYR A 69 -12.41 3.53 16.42
C TYR A 69 -11.02 2.90 16.39
N TYR A 70 -10.11 3.49 15.62
CA TYR A 70 -8.73 3.01 15.50
C TYR A 70 -8.04 2.95 16.86
N ASN A 71 -8.26 3.97 17.70
CA ASN A 71 -7.62 4.09 19.00
C ASN A 71 -8.37 3.39 20.13
N ALA A 72 -9.56 2.83 19.88
CA ALA A 72 -10.38 2.23 20.93
C ALA A 72 -9.80 0.93 21.47
N THR A 73 -9.33 0.04 20.58
CA THR A 73 -8.77 -1.27 20.96
C THR A 73 -7.69 -1.68 19.98
N ASP A 74 -6.87 -2.66 20.39
CA ASP A 74 -5.92 -3.28 19.47
C ASP A 74 -6.63 -3.99 18.31
N PHE A 75 -7.79 -4.59 18.58
CA PHE A 75 -8.58 -5.27 17.55
C PHE A 75 -9.03 -4.30 16.47
N SER A 76 -9.59 -3.15 16.86
CA SER A 76 -10.07 -2.17 15.89
C SER A 76 -8.94 -1.58 15.06
N ARG A 77 -7.77 -1.31 15.68
CA ARG A 77 -6.61 -0.83 14.96
C ARG A 77 -6.14 -1.85 13.92
N ARG A 78 -6.01 -3.12 14.33
CA ARG A 78 -5.58 -4.18 13.42
C ARG A 78 -6.54 -4.39 12.27
N LYS A 79 -7.83 -4.21 12.50
CA LYS A 79 -8.83 -4.32 11.45
C LYS A 79 -8.61 -3.25 10.37
N LEU A 80 -8.40 -2.00 10.77
CA LEU A 80 -8.17 -0.91 9.82
C LEU A 80 -6.83 -1.08 9.10
N GLU A 81 -5.81 -1.54 9.81
CA GLU A 81 -4.51 -1.83 9.18
C GLU A 81 -4.62 -2.97 8.18
N PHE A 82 -5.40 -4.01 8.49
CA PHE A 82 -5.64 -5.12 7.57
C PHE A 82 -6.36 -4.63 6.31
N GLU A 83 -7.35 -3.77 6.45
CA GLU A 83 -8.06 -3.21 5.29
C GLU A 83 -7.11 -2.42 4.40
N ALA A 84 -6.24 -1.59 4.99
CA ALA A 84 -5.26 -0.82 4.24
C ALA A 84 -4.28 -1.74 3.50
N ASN A 85 -3.82 -2.81 4.15
CA ASN A 85 -2.93 -3.79 3.53
C ASN A 85 -3.60 -4.49 2.35
N ARG A 86 -4.87 -4.86 2.50
CA ARG A 86 -5.60 -5.53 1.42
C ARG A 86 -5.76 -4.61 0.21
N ILE A 87 -6.12 -3.36 0.44
CA ILE A 87 -6.22 -2.38 -0.65
C ILE A 87 -4.86 -2.20 -1.33
N ALA A 88 -3.78 -2.09 -0.54
CA ALA A 88 -2.44 -1.96 -1.09
C ALA A 88 -2.09 -3.14 -2.02
N ILE A 89 -2.37 -4.35 -1.57
CA ILE A 89 -2.11 -5.56 -2.36
C ILE A 89 -2.93 -5.53 -3.66
N GLU A 90 -4.20 -5.16 -3.59
CA GLU A 90 -5.07 -5.09 -4.76
C GLU A 90 -4.56 -4.06 -5.78
N ILE A 91 -4.14 -2.88 -5.31
CA ILE A 91 -3.57 -1.85 -6.18
C ILE A 91 -2.32 -2.37 -6.88
N LEU A 92 -1.42 -2.99 -6.12
CA LEU A 92 -0.16 -3.47 -6.66
C LEU A 92 -0.34 -4.66 -7.60
N LEU A 93 -1.31 -5.54 -7.33
CA LEU A 93 -1.64 -6.64 -8.25
C LEU A 93 -2.13 -6.10 -9.58
N PHE A 94 -3.00 -5.10 -9.55
CA PHE A 94 -3.48 -4.47 -10.77
C PHE A 94 -2.33 -3.87 -11.57
N ILE A 95 -1.45 -3.12 -10.91
CA ILE A 95 -0.30 -2.49 -11.57
C ILE A 95 0.64 -3.56 -12.15
N TRP A 96 0.99 -4.55 -11.33
CA TRP A 96 1.97 -5.58 -11.70
C TRP A 96 1.49 -6.42 -12.87
N SER A 97 0.23 -6.86 -12.83
CA SER A 97 -0.33 -7.69 -13.89
C SER A 97 -0.43 -6.92 -15.21
N ASN A 98 -0.75 -5.62 -15.15
CA ASN A 98 -0.86 -4.81 -16.37
C ASN A 98 0.51 -4.47 -16.96
N GLU A 99 1.51 -4.18 -16.12
CA GLU A 99 2.86 -3.86 -16.59
C GLU A 99 3.51 -5.06 -17.30
N TYR A 100 3.29 -6.26 -16.77
CA TYR A 100 3.92 -7.48 -17.28
C TYR A 100 2.95 -8.34 -18.09
N ASP A 101 1.72 -7.86 -18.30
CA ASP A 101 0.68 -8.53 -19.07
C ASP A 101 0.45 -9.96 -18.57
N PHE A 102 0.39 -10.14 -17.26
CA PHE A 102 0.15 -11.43 -16.64
C PHE A 102 -1.33 -11.78 -16.67
N GLU A 103 -1.62 -13.00 -17.11
CA GLU A 103 -2.93 -13.60 -16.88
C GLU A 103 -3.02 -14.08 -15.43
N ARG A 104 -4.24 -14.30 -14.93
CA ARG A 104 -4.45 -14.75 -13.56
C ARG A 104 -3.64 -16.03 -13.24
N GLU A 105 -3.57 -16.96 -14.18
CA GLU A 105 -2.88 -18.23 -14.01
C GLU A 105 -1.37 -18.08 -13.92
N GLN A 106 -0.84 -16.95 -14.36
CA GLN A 106 0.59 -16.66 -14.33
C GLN A 106 1.04 -15.93 -13.05
N LEU A 107 0.08 -15.56 -12.20
CA LEU A 107 0.40 -14.84 -10.97
C LEU A 107 1.10 -15.76 -9.98
N ASN A 108 2.19 -15.27 -9.40
CA ASN A 108 3.00 -16.02 -8.43
C ASN A 108 3.15 -15.17 -7.18
N ALA A 109 2.59 -15.65 -6.06
CA ALA A 109 2.56 -14.90 -4.82
C ALA A 109 3.96 -14.58 -4.29
N VAL A 110 4.87 -15.55 -4.35
CA VAL A 110 6.24 -15.35 -3.82
C VAL A 110 6.97 -14.27 -4.61
N LYS A 111 6.93 -14.34 -5.95
CA LYS A 111 7.59 -13.35 -6.79
C LYS A 111 7.00 -11.96 -6.60
N PHE A 112 5.68 -11.88 -6.49
CA PHE A 112 4.99 -10.62 -6.24
C PHE A 112 5.43 -10.00 -4.92
N MET A 113 5.45 -10.80 -3.86
CA MET A 113 5.83 -10.32 -2.54
C MET A 113 7.30 -9.90 -2.48
N GLU A 114 8.18 -10.65 -3.14
CA GLU A 114 9.59 -10.28 -3.21
C GLU A 114 9.80 -8.97 -3.97
N TYR A 115 9.11 -8.81 -5.09
CA TYR A 115 9.25 -7.61 -5.92
C TYR A 115 8.86 -6.35 -5.15
N TYR A 116 7.75 -6.39 -4.42
CA TYR A 116 7.26 -5.23 -3.68
C TYR A 116 7.72 -5.19 -2.23
N ASN A 117 8.52 -6.17 -1.82
CA ASN A 117 9.00 -6.28 -0.44
C ASN A 117 7.85 -6.29 0.57
N ILE A 118 6.82 -7.07 0.26
CA ILE A 118 5.64 -7.20 1.11
C ILE A 118 5.96 -8.11 2.29
N PRO A 119 5.60 -7.72 3.53
CA PRO A 119 5.85 -8.57 4.70
C PRO A 119 5.22 -9.96 4.56
N TRP A 120 5.98 -11.00 4.91
CA TRP A 120 5.55 -12.38 4.72
C TRP A 120 4.32 -12.77 5.52
N ASN A 121 4.03 -12.07 6.61
CA ASN A 121 2.80 -12.31 7.37
C ASN A 121 1.54 -11.95 6.57
N LEU A 122 1.68 -11.31 5.43
CA LEU A 122 0.55 -10.96 4.54
C LEU A 122 0.38 -11.97 3.40
N GLU A 123 1.11 -13.08 3.41
CA GLU A 123 1.05 -14.07 2.32
C GLU A 123 -0.36 -14.58 2.07
N SER A 124 -1.12 -14.89 3.13
CA SER A 124 -2.50 -15.37 2.98
C SER A 124 -3.38 -14.34 2.27
N CYS A 125 -3.20 -13.08 2.61
CA CYS A 125 -3.94 -11.98 1.97
C CYS A 125 -3.58 -11.86 0.48
N VAL A 126 -2.29 -11.99 0.17
CA VAL A 126 -1.82 -11.96 -1.22
C VAL A 126 -2.44 -13.08 -2.03
N ARG A 127 -2.39 -14.31 -1.50
CA ARG A 127 -2.93 -15.48 -2.21
C ARG A 127 -4.44 -15.38 -2.40
N GLU A 128 -5.16 -14.90 -1.40
CA GLU A 128 -6.60 -14.67 -1.52
C GLU A 128 -6.92 -13.64 -2.58
N SER A 129 -6.18 -12.52 -2.60
CA SER A 129 -6.36 -11.47 -3.60
C SER A 129 -6.09 -11.98 -5.01
N MET A 130 -5.09 -12.84 -5.17
CA MET A 130 -4.78 -13.43 -6.48
C MET A 130 -5.90 -14.39 -6.96
N LEU A 131 -6.48 -15.15 -6.04
CA LEU A 131 -7.60 -16.04 -6.39
C LEU A 131 -8.82 -15.28 -6.88
N ASN A 132 -9.03 -14.09 -6.33
CA ASN A 132 -10.18 -13.25 -6.66
C ASN A 132 -9.88 -12.24 -7.78
N TYR A 133 -8.64 -12.23 -8.27
CA TYR A 133 -8.21 -11.29 -9.31
C TYR A 133 -8.84 -11.63 -10.65
N GLY A 134 -9.26 -10.61 -11.34
CA GLY A 134 -9.89 -10.74 -12.66
C GLY A 134 -11.35 -10.34 -12.62
#